data_18b8afad7fac23f0d4198f8347ae968d
#
_entry.id   18b8afad7fac23f0d4198f8347ae968d
#
_cell.length_a   1.000
_cell.length_b   1.000
_cell.length_c   1.000
_cell.angle_alpha   90.00
_cell.angle_beta   90.00
_cell.angle_gamma   90.00
#
_symmetry.space_group_name_H-M   'P 1'
#
loop_
_entity.id
_entity.type
_entity.pdbx_description
1 polymer ?
#
loop_
_entity_poly.entity_id
_entity_poly.type
_entity_poly.pdbx_seq_one_letter_code
_entity_poly.pdbx_strand_id
1 'polypeptide(L)'
;MRRYTVYGGSFDPVHVGHVSMIRRAVELGYPVIIVPAFRHAFGKQSAPFEHRLRMCRLALDATLQAHAHVCDVERHLASDDEPVYTYDVLRHLRDRLQQPLSLLVGPDVAAEWQRWHRHADIDREFGRLSLPATHAVRSSAVRQRLRHSAPPASLGEMIPAAVAAYIAANRLYR
;
A
#
# COMPACT_ATOMS: atom_id res chain seq x y z
N MET A 1 1.68 12.09 -22.01
CA MET A 1 1.80 10.73 -21.45
C MET A 1 1.64 10.86 -19.94
N ARG A 2 0.67 10.14 -19.33
CA ARG A 2 0.47 10.20 -17.86
C ARG A 2 1.50 9.32 -17.18
N ARG A 3 2.21 9.84 -16.19
CA ARG A 3 3.10 9.04 -15.36
C ARG A 3 2.29 8.48 -14.19
N TYR A 4 2.19 7.14 -14.12
CA TYR A 4 1.60 6.47 -12.96
C TYR A 4 2.59 6.40 -11.81
N THR A 5 2.09 6.35 -10.58
CA THR A 5 2.93 6.01 -9.43
C THR A 5 2.45 4.71 -8.76
N VAL A 6 3.38 3.83 -8.45
CA VAL A 6 3.10 2.55 -7.76
C VAL A 6 3.30 2.76 -6.27
N TYR A 7 2.32 2.38 -5.49
CA TYR A 7 2.36 2.43 -4.03
C TYR A 7 2.29 1.03 -3.46
N GLY A 8 3.45 0.48 -3.14
CA GLY A 8 3.59 -0.84 -2.50
C GLY A 8 3.52 -0.76 -0.99
N GLY A 9 3.01 -1.81 -0.36
CA GLY A 9 2.97 -1.90 1.09
C GLY A 9 2.24 -3.14 1.59
N SER A 10 2.38 -3.45 2.88
CA SER A 10 1.64 -4.56 3.49
C SER A 10 0.15 -4.25 3.63
N PHE A 11 -0.21 -2.98 3.90
CA PHE A 11 -1.58 -2.53 4.14
C PHE A 11 -2.35 -3.42 5.13
N ASP A 12 -1.77 -3.61 6.31
CA ASP A 12 -2.22 -4.59 7.29
C ASP A 12 -2.60 -3.98 8.67
N PRO A 13 -3.73 -3.25 8.75
CA PRO A 13 -4.61 -2.79 7.69
C PRO A 13 -4.15 -1.51 7.00
N VAL A 14 -4.76 -1.16 5.88
CA VAL A 14 -4.71 0.18 5.31
C VAL A 14 -5.27 1.18 6.32
N HIS A 15 -4.66 2.38 6.39
CA HIS A 15 -5.02 3.42 7.36
C HIS A 15 -5.05 4.81 6.71
N VAL A 16 -5.51 5.81 7.45
CA VAL A 16 -5.66 7.19 6.95
C VAL A 16 -4.35 7.78 6.42
N GLY A 17 -3.21 7.40 6.99
CA GLY A 17 -1.90 7.80 6.47
C GLY A 17 -1.63 7.28 5.06
N HIS A 18 -2.00 6.03 4.74
CA HIS A 18 -1.90 5.51 3.38
C HIS A 18 -2.84 6.24 2.43
N VAL A 19 -4.10 6.47 2.85
CA VAL A 19 -5.10 7.16 2.03
C VAL A 19 -4.68 8.60 1.73
N SER A 20 -4.08 9.29 2.70
CA SER A 20 -3.59 10.67 2.49
C SER A 20 -2.45 10.73 1.48
N MET A 21 -1.54 9.75 1.49
CA MET A 21 -0.47 9.63 0.50
C MET A 21 -1.03 9.42 -0.91
N ILE A 22 -2.02 8.53 -1.05
CA ILE A 22 -2.71 8.28 -2.32
C ILE A 22 -3.39 9.55 -2.81
N ARG A 23 -4.16 10.23 -1.94
CA ARG A 23 -4.84 11.48 -2.26
C ARG A 23 -3.87 12.54 -2.74
N ARG A 24 -2.77 12.73 -2.02
CA ARG A 24 -1.75 13.72 -2.38
C ARG A 24 -1.10 13.43 -3.73
N ALA A 25 -0.81 12.16 -4.03
CA ALA A 25 -0.28 11.77 -5.34
C ALA A 25 -1.30 12.10 -6.47
N VAL A 26 -2.58 11.80 -6.27
CA VAL A 26 -3.66 12.10 -7.21
C VAL A 26 -3.81 13.60 -7.43
N GLU A 27 -3.79 14.41 -6.36
CA GLU A 27 -3.83 15.90 -6.45
C GLU A 27 -2.65 16.47 -7.24
N LEU A 28 -1.50 15.82 -7.18
CA LEU A 28 -0.32 16.19 -7.98
C LEU A 28 -0.39 15.66 -9.44
N GLY A 29 -1.49 15.03 -9.83
CA GLY A 29 -1.71 14.53 -11.19
C GLY A 29 -1.15 13.14 -11.48
N TYR A 30 -0.75 12.39 -10.44
CA TYR A 30 -0.26 11.02 -10.58
C TYR A 30 -1.37 10.02 -10.30
N PRO A 31 -1.87 9.27 -11.29
CA PRO A 31 -2.70 8.10 -11.02
C PRO A 31 -1.91 7.07 -10.20
N VAL A 32 -2.57 6.42 -9.25
CA VAL A 32 -1.90 5.54 -8.28
C VAL A 32 -2.27 4.07 -8.53
N ILE A 33 -1.27 3.20 -8.60
CA ILE A 33 -1.45 1.75 -8.59
C ILE A 33 -1.05 1.26 -7.19
N ILE A 34 -2.02 0.82 -6.41
CA ILE A 34 -1.82 0.32 -5.06
C ILE A 34 -1.53 -1.18 -5.15
N VAL A 35 -0.38 -1.61 -4.66
CA VAL A 35 0.07 -3.01 -4.71
C VAL A 35 0.26 -3.54 -3.30
N PRO A 36 -0.73 -4.25 -2.74
CA PRO A 36 -0.57 -4.94 -1.48
C PRO A 36 0.43 -6.09 -1.62
N ALA A 37 1.39 -6.20 -0.70
CA ALA A 37 2.36 -7.28 -0.69
C ALA A 37 1.66 -8.63 -0.53
N PHE A 38 1.92 -9.57 -1.43
CA PHE A 38 1.32 -10.93 -1.37
C PHE A 38 1.86 -11.70 -0.17
N ARG A 39 3.19 -11.74 -0.05
CA ARG A 39 3.90 -12.30 1.12
C ARG A 39 4.77 -11.22 1.73
N HIS A 40 4.83 -11.18 3.05
CA HIS A 40 5.74 -10.24 3.70
C HIS A 40 7.17 -10.79 3.60
N ALA A 41 8.09 -10.01 3.05
CA ALA A 41 9.48 -10.40 2.85
C ALA A 41 10.21 -10.86 4.13
N PHE A 42 9.70 -10.51 5.31
CA PHE A 42 10.28 -10.85 6.62
C PHE A 42 9.40 -11.83 7.44
N GLY A 43 8.52 -12.61 6.80
CA GLY A 43 7.73 -13.65 7.48
C GLY A 43 6.76 -13.14 8.56
N LYS A 44 6.42 -11.85 8.58
CA LYS A 44 5.45 -11.31 9.54
C LYS A 44 4.08 -11.94 9.32
N GLN A 45 3.45 -12.38 10.41
CA GLN A 45 2.04 -12.73 10.39
C GLN A 45 1.21 -11.49 10.06
N SER A 46 0.51 -11.53 8.95
CA SER A 46 -0.42 -10.50 8.48
C SER A 46 -1.80 -11.11 8.24
N ALA A 47 -2.83 -10.27 8.18
CA ALA A 47 -4.14 -10.73 7.72
C ALA A 47 -4.01 -11.35 6.32
N PRO A 48 -4.82 -12.37 5.98
CA PRO A 48 -4.81 -12.99 4.66
C PRO A 48 -4.86 -11.95 3.54
N PHE A 49 -4.16 -12.25 2.45
CA PHE A 49 -4.00 -11.32 1.33
C PHE A 49 -5.33 -10.75 0.81
N GLU A 50 -6.35 -11.61 0.69
CA GLU A 50 -7.67 -11.21 0.21
C GLU A 50 -8.34 -10.14 1.09
N HIS A 51 -8.18 -10.27 2.41
CA HIS A 51 -8.69 -9.26 3.32
C HIS A 51 -7.97 -7.93 3.15
N ARG A 52 -6.63 -7.94 3.01
CA ARG A 52 -5.84 -6.72 2.82
C ARG A 52 -6.16 -6.05 1.48
N LEU A 53 -6.28 -6.84 0.41
CA LEU A 53 -6.70 -6.37 -0.90
C LEU A 53 -8.10 -5.73 -0.85
N ARG A 54 -9.04 -6.36 -0.17
CA ARG A 54 -10.41 -5.84 -0.01
C ARG A 54 -10.41 -4.55 0.81
N MET A 55 -9.65 -4.48 1.90
CA MET A 55 -9.54 -3.27 2.71
C MET A 55 -8.95 -2.10 1.92
N CYS A 56 -7.95 -2.33 1.08
CA CYS A 56 -7.42 -1.29 0.19
C CYS A 56 -8.49 -0.74 -0.77
N ARG A 57 -9.33 -1.60 -1.33
CA ARG A 57 -10.45 -1.15 -2.20
C ARG A 57 -11.49 -0.34 -1.41
N LEU A 58 -11.83 -0.78 -0.22
CA LEU A 58 -12.80 -0.10 0.66
C LEU A 58 -12.29 1.24 1.20
N ALA A 59 -10.99 1.44 1.24
CA ALA A 59 -10.38 2.69 1.70
C ALA A 59 -10.48 3.84 0.70
N LEU A 60 -10.80 3.54 -0.57
CA LEU A 60 -10.89 4.53 -1.64
C LEU A 60 -12.33 5.06 -1.73
N ASP A 61 -12.51 6.34 -1.54
CA ASP A 61 -13.76 7.03 -1.86
C ASP A 61 -13.96 7.18 -3.38
N ALA A 62 -15.13 7.63 -3.80
CA ALA A 62 -15.48 7.76 -5.23
C ALA A 62 -14.48 8.62 -6.02
N THR A 63 -13.95 9.68 -5.41
CA THR A 63 -12.96 10.56 -6.05
C THR A 63 -11.66 9.81 -6.28
N LEU A 64 -11.17 9.07 -5.29
CA LEU A 64 -9.94 8.31 -5.41
C LEU A 64 -10.09 7.12 -6.36
N GLN A 65 -11.25 6.45 -6.40
CA GLN A 65 -11.51 5.33 -7.31
C GLN A 65 -11.37 5.70 -8.79
N ALA A 66 -11.58 6.96 -9.15
CA ALA A 66 -11.37 7.46 -10.51
C ALA A 66 -9.89 7.52 -10.92
N HIS A 67 -8.97 7.55 -9.96
CA HIS A 67 -7.55 7.80 -10.20
C HIS A 67 -6.60 6.83 -9.48
N ALA A 68 -7.11 5.94 -8.64
CA ALA A 68 -6.32 4.98 -7.89
C ALA A 68 -6.92 3.57 -8.01
N HIS A 69 -6.09 2.59 -8.33
CA HIS A 69 -6.51 1.22 -8.57
C HIS A 69 -5.71 0.24 -7.70
N VAL A 70 -6.41 -0.73 -7.11
CA VAL A 70 -5.77 -1.79 -6.32
C VAL A 70 -5.45 -2.96 -7.24
N CYS A 71 -4.18 -3.33 -7.30
CA CYS A 71 -3.63 -4.37 -8.18
C CYS A 71 -3.06 -5.52 -7.33
N ASP A 72 -3.39 -6.75 -7.70
CA ASP A 72 -2.93 -7.97 -7.06
C ASP A 72 -1.73 -8.63 -7.75
N VAL A 73 -0.97 -7.84 -8.49
CA VAL A 73 0.13 -8.31 -9.34
C VAL A 73 1.15 -9.17 -8.60
N GLU A 74 1.44 -8.88 -7.32
CA GLU A 74 2.40 -9.68 -6.55
C GLU A 74 1.99 -11.15 -6.40
N ARG A 75 0.68 -11.45 -6.36
CA ARG A 75 0.19 -12.84 -6.38
C ARG A 75 0.65 -13.59 -7.63
N HIS A 76 0.67 -12.93 -8.77
CA HIS A 76 1.03 -13.53 -10.06
C HIS A 76 2.55 -13.61 -10.27
N LEU A 77 3.31 -12.80 -9.55
CA LEU A 77 4.77 -12.81 -9.58
C LEU A 77 5.39 -13.72 -8.50
N ALA A 78 4.60 -14.10 -7.49
CA ALA A 78 5.09 -14.89 -6.38
C ALA A 78 5.48 -16.30 -6.84
N SER A 79 6.66 -16.74 -6.42
CA SER A 79 7.14 -18.12 -6.45
C SER A 79 7.18 -18.71 -5.05
N ASP A 80 7.36 -20.03 -4.92
CA ASP A 80 7.41 -20.66 -3.61
C ASP A 80 8.68 -20.33 -2.83
N ASP A 81 9.76 -20.01 -3.53
CA ASP A 81 11.11 -19.92 -2.97
C ASP A 81 11.61 -18.48 -2.77
N GLU A 82 11.02 -17.47 -3.43
CA GLU A 82 11.54 -16.10 -3.38
C GLU A 82 10.47 -15.06 -3.06
N PRO A 83 10.82 -14.00 -2.30
CA PRO A 83 9.93 -12.86 -2.10
C PRO A 83 9.80 -12.06 -3.42
N VAL A 84 8.63 -11.45 -3.63
CA VAL A 84 8.43 -10.51 -4.73
C VAL A 84 9.05 -9.17 -4.34
N TYR A 85 9.99 -8.68 -5.13
CA TYR A 85 10.63 -7.40 -4.88
C TYR A 85 9.96 -6.26 -5.67
N THR A 86 9.96 -5.09 -5.09
CA THR A 86 9.36 -3.88 -5.71
C THR A 86 9.91 -3.60 -7.10
N TYR A 87 11.19 -3.85 -7.35
CA TYR A 87 11.78 -3.67 -8.67
C TYR A 87 11.11 -4.56 -9.73
N ASP A 88 10.82 -5.82 -9.40
CA ASP A 88 10.18 -6.75 -10.34
C ASP A 88 8.73 -6.39 -10.60
N VAL A 89 8.01 -5.91 -9.57
CA VAL A 89 6.67 -5.34 -9.72
C VAL A 89 6.67 -4.15 -10.68
N LEU A 90 7.60 -3.21 -10.50
CA LEU A 90 7.71 -2.03 -11.36
C LEU A 90 8.02 -2.40 -12.82
N ARG A 91 8.96 -3.32 -13.03
CA ARG A 91 9.28 -3.84 -14.37
C ARG A 91 8.05 -4.45 -15.04
N HIS A 92 7.41 -5.39 -14.35
CA HIS A 92 6.23 -6.08 -14.86
C HIS A 92 5.11 -5.10 -15.23
N LEU A 93 4.81 -4.15 -14.34
CA LEU A 93 3.77 -3.15 -14.60
C LEU A 93 4.14 -2.21 -15.76
N ARG A 94 5.40 -1.78 -15.85
CA ARG A 94 5.88 -0.96 -16.98
C ARG A 94 5.68 -1.70 -18.30
N ASP A 95 6.08 -2.97 -18.35
CA ASP A 95 6.04 -3.78 -19.56
C ASP A 95 4.58 -4.08 -19.99
N ARG A 96 3.66 -4.20 -19.02
CA ARG A 96 2.24 -4.39 -19.31
C ARG A 96 1.50 -3.12 -19.69
N LEU A 97 1.78 -2.02 -19.02
CA LEU A 97 1.05 -0.76 -19.22
C LEU A 97 1.64 0.09 -20.34
N GLN A 98 2.89 -0.14 -20.72
CA GLN A 98 3.64 0.67 -21.70
C GLN A 98 3.56 2.17 -21.35
N GLN A 99 3.60 2.49 -20.04
CA GLN A 99 3.53 3.85 -19.51
C GLN A 99 4.69 4.13 -18.56
N PRO A 100 5.13 5.38 -18.44
CA PRO A 100 6.11 5.77 -17.43
C PRO A 100 5.58 5.52 -16.04
N LEU A 101 6.39 4.87 -15.20
CA LEU A 101 6.08 4.62 -13.79
C LEU A 101 7.06 5.35 -12.88
N SER A 102 6.62 5.61 -11.66
CA SER A 102 7.45 5.99 -10.51
C SER A 102 7.03 5.21 -9.28
N LEU A 103 7.85 5.17 -8.26
CA LEU A 103 7.52 4.58 -6.97
C LEU A 103 7.10 5.66 -5.98
N LEU A 104 5.89 5.54 -5.40
CA LEU A 104 5.45 6.39 -4.30
C LEU A 104 6.06 5.89 -2.99
N VAL A 105 6.78 6.74 -2.29
CA VAL A 105 7.43 6.43 -1.02
C VAL A 105 7.07 7.42 0.06
N GLY A 106 6.75 6.89 1.25
CA GLY A 106 6.60 7.69 2.46
C GLY A 106 7.94 7.89 3.19
N PRO A 107 7.94 8.70 4.27
CA PRO A 107 9.15 9.03 5.02
C PRO A 107 9.88 7.81 5.60
N ASP A 108 9.14 6.81 6.09
CA ASP A 108 9.71 5.60 6.68
C ASP A 108 10.53 4.80 5.64
N VAL A 109 10.00 4.66 4.43
CA VAL A 109 10.70 4.00 3.32
C VAL A 109 11.88 4.84 2.84
N ALA A 110 11.70 6.15 2.75
CA ALA A 110 12.76 7.05 2.32
C ALA A 110 13.97 7.00 3.27
N ALA A 111 13.75 6.86 4.58
CA ALA A 111 14.81 6.76 5.58
C ALA A 111 15.63 5.45 5.46
N GLU A 112 15.01 4.36 4.98
CA GLU A 112 15.66 3.05 4.84
C GLU A 112 15.97 2.69 3.38
N TRP A 113 15.87 3.65 2.48
CA TRP A 113 15.91 3.44 1.03
C TRP A 113 17.11 2.62 0.54
N GLN A 114 18.30 2.91 1.05
CA GLN A 114 19.53 2.22 0.66
C GLN A 114 19.56 0.72 1.00
N ARG A 115 18.65 0.27 1.87
CA ARG A 115 18.50 -1.16 2.24
C ARG A 115 17.56 -1.92 1.32
N TRP A 116 16.85 -1.20 0.44
CA TRP A 116 15.90 -1.83 -0.47
C TRP A 116 16.61 -2.55 -1.61
N HIS A 117 16.09 -3.71 -1.94
CA HIS A 117 16.60 -4.51 -3.05
C HIS A 117 16.56 -3.71 -4.35
N ARG A 118 17.72 -3.56 -4.99
CA ARG A 118 17.91 -2.83 -6.24
C ARG A 118 17.44 -1.37 -6.20
N HIS A 119 17.57 -0.71 -5.07
CA HIS A 119 17.17 0.70 -4.90
C HIS A 119 17.77 1.64 -5.94
N ALA A 120 19.07 1.45 -6.30
CA ALA A 120 19.74 2.27 -7.31
C ALA A 120 19.15 2.06 -8.72
N ASP A 121 18.71 0.85 -9.04
CA ASP A 121 18.03 0.55 -10.30
C ASP A 121 16.65 1.18 -10.34
N ILE A 122 15.91 1.15 -9.23
CA ILE A 122 14.60 1.83 -9.12
C ILE A 122 14.79 3.34 -9.35
N ASP A 123 15.78 3.95 -8.70
CA ASP A 123 16.06 5.39 -8.88
C ASP A 123 16.38 5.73 -10.33
N ARG A 124 17.20 4.91 -10.98
CA ARG A 124 17.65 5.13 -12.36
C ARG A 124 16.52 4.93 -13.39
N GLU A 125 15.73 3.86 -13.24
CA GLU A 125 14.76 3.43 -14.27
C GLU A 125 13.37 4.01 -14.08
N PHE A 126 12.94 4.23 -12.84
CA PHE A 126 11.57 4.64 -12.51
C PHE A 126 11.52 5.99 -11.79
N GLY A 127 12.46 6.25 -10.91
CA GLY A 127 12.43 7.38 -10.00
C GLY A 127 11.42 7.20 -8.87
N ARG A 128 11.46 8.12 -7.91
CA ARG A 128 10.58 8.11 -6.73
C ARG A 128 9.77 9.39 -6.64
N LEU A 129 8.50 9.24 -6.25
CA LEU A 129 7.66 10.32 -5.76
C LEU A 129 7.67 10.25 -4.23
N SER A 130 8.50 11.07 -3.59
CA SER A 130 8.57 11.13 -2.13
C SER A 130 7.59 12.17 -1.61
N LEU A 131 6.65 11.76 -0.75
CA LEU A 131 5.67 12.63 -0.14
C LEU A 131 5.78 12.60 1.38
N PRO A 132 5.55 13.73 2.08
CA PRO A 132 5.51 13.75 3.52
C PRO A 132 4.29 13.00 4.05
N ALA A 133 4.42 12.36 5.21
CA ALA A 133 3.26 11.81 5.91
C ALA A 133 2.47 12.96 6.55
N THR A 134 1.18 13.01 6.26
CA THR A 134 0.25 13.97 6.89
C THR A 134 -0.41 13.43 8.15
N HIS A 135 -0.32 12.12 8.37
CA HIS A 135 -0.90 11.42 9.53
C HIS A 135 0.14 10.44 10.10
N ALA A 136 0.46 10.62 11.36
CA ALA A 136 1.41 9.74 12.09
C ALA A 136 0.72 8.44 12.55
N VAL A 137 0.10 7.71 11.63
CA VAL A 137 -0.56 6.43 11.91
C VAL A 137 0.26 5.28 11.35
N ARG A 138 0.38 4.20 12.13
CA ARG A 138 1.03 2.95 11.73
C ARG A 138 0.05 1.78 11.85
N SER A 139 0.07 0.86 10.90
CA SER A 139 -0.75 -0.36 10.94
C SER A 139 -0.53 -1.17 12.24
N SER A 140 0.70 -1.19 12.76
CA SER A 140 1.01 -1.85 14.05
C SER A 140 0.23 -1.26 15.21
N ALA A 141 0.10 0.07 15.28
CA ALA A 141 -0.67 0.75 16.32
C ALA A 141 -2.17 0.44 16.20
N VAL A 142 -2.69 0.37 14.97
CA VAL A 142 -4.08 -0.05 14.72
C VAL A 142 -4.31 -1.48 15.21
N ARG A 143 -3.45 -2.43 14.82
CA ARG A 143 -3.56 -3.83 15.26
C ARG A 143 -3.44 -3.97 16.79
N GLN A 144 -2.55 -3.20 17.42
CA GLN A 144 -2.41 -3.21 18.87
C GLN A 144 -3.72 -2.79 19.55
N ARG A 145 -4.36 -1.71 19.12
CA ARG A 145 -5.63 -1.27 19.69
C ARG A 145 -6.76 -2.30 19.50
N LEU A 146 -6.82 -2.92 18.32
CA LEU A 146 -7.81 -3.97 18.05
C LEU A 146 -7.61 -5.20 18.94
N ARG A 147 -6.38 -5.64 19.19
CA ARG A 147 -6.07 -6.75 20.12
C ARG A 147 -6.45 -6.44 21.57
N HIS A 148 -6.42 -5.18 21.99
CA HIS A 148 -6.86 -4.74 23.31
C HIS A 148 -8.36 -4.44 23.34
N SER A 149 -9.13 -5.07 22.45
CA SER A 149 -10.60 -5.02 22.40
C SER A 149 -11.20 -3.64 22.11
N ALA A 150 -10.44 -2.71 21.53
CA ALA A 150 -11.01 -1.48 21.02
C ALA A 150 -11.99 -1.79 19.87
N PRO A 151 -13.23 -1.31 19.93
CA PRO A 151 -14.17 -1.48 18.84
C PRO A 151 -13.60 -0.85 17.55
N PRO A 152 -13.61 -1.53 16.38
CA PRO A 152 -13.08 -0.96 15.14
C PRO A 152 -13.68 0.41 14.80
N ALA A 153 -14.96 0.64 15.13
CA ALA A 153 -15.62 1.93 14.92
C ALA A 153 -15.00 3.09 15.74
N SER A 154 -14.33 2.79 16.87
CA SER A 154 -13.65 3.81 17.69
C SER A 154 -12.31 4.27 17.10
N LEU A 155 -11.85 3.64 16.03
CA LEU A 155 -10.58 3.95 15.36
C LEU A 155 -10.75 4.87 14.13
N GLY A 156 -11.84 5.67 14.06
CA GLY A 156 -12.17 6.51 12.92
C GLY A 156 -11.10 7.55 12.55
N GLU A 157 -10.26 7.97 13.50
CA GLU A 157 -9.12 8.85 13.23
C GLU A 157 -7.90 8.10 12.65
N MET A 158 -7.90 6.77 12.72
CA MET A 158 -6.80 5.93 12.27
C MET A 158 -7.11 5.17 10.98
N ILE A 159 -8.35 4.71 10.81
CA ILE A 159 -8.77 3.89 9.67
C ILE A 159 -10.09 4.41 9.06
N PRO A 160 -10.27 4.33 7.73
CA PRO A 160 -11.53 4.69 7.09
C PRO A 160 -12.71 3.87 7.65
N ALA A 161 -13.89 4.49 7.75
CA ALA A 161 -15.08 3.86 8.32
C ALA A 161 -15.47 2.53 7.65
N ALA A 162 -15.36 2.45 6.32
CA ALA A 162 -15.63 1.23 5.56
C ALA A 162 -14.63 0.10 5.90
N VAL A 163 -13.36 0.45 6.16
CA VAL A 163 -12.34 -0.51 6.61
C VAL A 163 -12.64 -0.98 8.03
N ALA A 164 -13.05 -0.07 8.94
CA ALA A 164 -13.45 -0.41 10.31
C ALA A 164 -14.62 -1.40 10.32
N ALA A 165 -15.65 -1.13 9.53
CA ALA A 165 -16.82 -2.01 9.39
C ALA A 165 -16.42 -3.40 8.85
N TYR A 166 -15.53 -3.45 7.87
CA TYR A 166 -15.02 -4.70 7.30
C TYR A 166 -14.23 -5.53 8.33
N ILE A 167 -13.34 -4.88 9.10
CA ILE A 167 -12.56 -5.52 10.18
C ILE A 167 -13.50 -6.13 11.21
N ALA A 168 -14.56 -5.39 11.63
CA ALA A 168 -15.55 -5.86 12.59
C ALA A 168 -16.29 -7.10 12.07
N ALA A 169 -16.83 -7.04 10.85
CA ALA A 169 -17.60 -8.10 10.23
C ALA A 169 -16.80 -9.41 10.04
N ASN A 170 -15.50 -9.29 9.73
CA ASN A 170 -14.61 -10.43 9.50
C ASN A 170 -13.78 -10.82 10.73
N ARG A 171 -13.97 -10.18 11.87
CA ARG A 171 -13.26 -10.45 13.14
C ARG A 171 -11.74 -10.43 12.99
N LEU A 172 -11.19 -9.53 12.16
CA LEU A 172 -9.76 -9.44 11.93
C LEU A 172 -9.04 -8.78 13.10
N TYR A 173 -7.78 -9.20 13.31
CA TYR A 173 -6.85 -8.63 14.30
C TYR A 173 -7.26 -8.80 15.79
N ARG A 174 -8.06 -9.80 16.09
CA ARG A 174 -8.46 -10.15 17.47
C ARG A 174 -7.48 -11.14 18.10
#